data_11f6ffafac61cc5e9f71a026d7bbbdb1
#
_entry.id   11f6ffafac61cc5e9f71a026d7bbbdb1
#
_cell.length_a   1.000
_cell.length_b   1.000
_cell.length_c   1.000
_cell.angle_alpha   90.00
_cell.angle_beta   90.00
_cell.angle_gamma   90.00
#
_symmetry.space_group_name_H-M   'P 1'
#
loop_
_entity.id
_entity.type
_entity.pdbx_description
1 polymer ?
#
loop_
_entity_poly.entity_id
_entity_poly.type
_entity_poly.pdbx_seq_one_letter_code
_entity_poly.pdbx_strand_id
1 'polypeptide(L)'
;MKRTFKRKKGPVQAKKVEYNGVKFASGLEKYMYIALQKAKIEFEYELRSFELLPTFEFNQVAYERQANGKGDYKDRGNKKILGIKYTPDFEGSDFIIETKGRANDSFPLRYKLFKALISMTEPSVTLYKPQNQKECDHTVQLILDSIKK
;
A
#
# COMPACT_ATOMS: atom_id res chain seq x y z
N MET A 1 -26.73 27.40 27.87
CA MET A 1 -26.10 26.07 27.60
C MET A 1 -25.06 26.23 26.52
N LYS A 2 -23.78 26.08 26.84
CA LYS A 2 -22.72 26.07 25.80
C LYS A 2 -22.69 24.70 25.13
N ARG A 3 -23.06 24.62 23.85
CA ARG A 3 -22.92 23.41 23.04
C ARG A 3 -21.42 23.17 22.80
N THR A 4 -20.86 22.16 23.42
CA THR A 4 -19.51 21.66 23.10
C THR A 4 -19.58 20.87 21.81
N PHE A 5 -19.07 21.44 20.73
CA PHE A 5 -18.89 20.71 19.47
C PHE A 5 -17.78 19.66 19.66
N LYS A 6 -18.15 18.38 19.69
CA LYS A 6 -17.17 17.30 19.60
C LYS A 6 -16.49 17.41 18.22
N ARG A 7 -15.20 17.73 18.21
CA ARG A 7 -14.39 17.64 16.99
C ARG A 7 -14.49 16.21 16.43
N LYS A 8 -14.92 16.08 15.18
CA LYS A 8 -14.84 14.80 14.46
C LYS A 8 -13.37 14.38 14.48
N LYS A 9 -13.08 13.20 15.02
CA LYS A 9 -11.73 12.61 14.93
C LYS A 9 -11.40 12.46 13.44
N GLY A 10 -10.26 13.00 13.02
CA GLY A 10 -9.73 12.79 11.68
C GLY A 10 -9.47 11.30 11.39
N PRO A 11 -9.10 10.94 10.15
CA PRO A 11 -8.82 9.56 9.81
C PRO A 11 -7.77 8.97 10.77
N VAL A 12 -8.03 7.76 11.24
CA VAL A 12 -7.13 7.06 12.15
C VAL A 12 -5.84 6.77 11.40
N GLN A 13 -4.74 7.41 11.82
CA GLN A 13 -3.41 7.11 11.29
C GLN A 13 -2.80 5.97 12.10
N ALA A 14 -2.21 5.00 11.41
CA ALA A 14 -1.44 3.94 12.04
C ALA A 14 -0.24 4.54 12.79
N LYS A 15 0.03 4.05 14.00
CA LYS A 15 1.21 4.47 14.76
C LYS A 15 2.45 3.83 14.16
N LYS A 16 3.47 4.65 13.88
CA LYS A 16 4.80 4.17 13.48
C LYS A 16 5.44 3.41 14.64
N VAL A 17 6.03 2.26 14.36
CA VAL A 17 6.65 1.37 15.34
C VAL A 17 8.06 1.02 14.88
N GLU A 18 9.01 0.87 15.81
CA GLU A 18 10.39 0.47 15.53
C GLU A 18 10.69 -0.90 16.15
N TYR A 19 11.44 -1.72 15.41
CA TYR A 19 11.94 -3.02 15.87
C TYR A 19 13.27 -3.35 15.17
N ASN A 20 14.30 -3.68 15.92
CA ASN A 20 15.65 -4.00 15.41
C ASN A 20 16.22 -2.96 14.43
N GLY A 21 15.99 -1.67 14.71
CA GLY A 21 16.46 -0.57 13.85
C GLY A 21 15.62 -0.34 12.60
N VAL A 22 14.57 -1.14 12.36
CA VAL A 22 13.63 -0.96 11.25
C VAL A 22 12.40 -0.21 11.72
N LYS A 23 12.03 0.84 10.99
CA LYS A 23 10.82 1.63 11.24
C LYS A 23 9.67 1.12 10.39
N PHE A 24 8.57 0.74 11.04
CA PHE A 24 7.36 0.25 10.38
C PHE A 24 6.27 1.31 10.40
N ALA A 25 5.51 1.40 9.32
CA ALA A 25 4.37 2.30 9.23
C ALA A 25 3.19 1.89 10.13
N SER A 26 3.14 0.63 10.55
CA SER A 26 2.08 0.10 11.42
C SER A 26 2.56 -1.05 12.31
N GLY A 27 1.80 -1.32 13.36
CA GLY A 27 2.01 -2.50 14.21
C GLY A 27 1.80 -3.81 13.47
N LEU A 28 0.90 -3.85 12.48
CA LEU A 28 0.65 -5.04 11.68
C LEU A 28 1.85 -5.38 10.78
N GLU A 29 2.50 -4.40 10.19
CA GLU A 29 3.74 -4.60 9.43
C GLU A 29 4.85 -5.19 10.32
N LYS A 30 5.04 -4.62 11.51
CA LYS A 30 5.98 -5.18 12.49
C LYS A 30 5.66 -6.63 12.85
N TYR A 31 4.39 -6.92 13.11
CA TYR A 31 3.94 -8.28 13.42
C TYR A 31 4.27 -9.26 12.28
N MET A 32 3.96 -8.88 11.05
CA MET A 32 4.26 -9.69 9.86
C MET A 32 5.77 -9.92 9.70
N TYR A 33 6.57 -8.88 9.87
CA TYR A 33 8.04 -8.94 9.80
C TYR A 33 8.58 -9.99 10.79
N ILE A 34 8.15 -9.92 12.05
CA ILE A 34 8.58 -10.86 13.09
C ILE A 34 8.11 -12.27 12.78
N ALA A 35 6.88 -12.44 12.31
CA ALA A 35 6.32 -13.74 11.96
C ALA A 35 7.10 -14.41 10.83
N LEU A 36 7.48 -13.67 9.79
CA LEU A 36 8.31 -14.15 8.70
C LEU A 36 9.72 -14.55 9.19
N GLN A 37 10.34 -13.74 10.04
CA GLN A 37 11.65 -14.05 10.63
C GLN A 37 11.61 -15.33 11.48
N LYS A 38 10.62 -15.47 12.35
CA LYS A 38 10.47 -16.67 13.20
C LYS A 38 10.27 -17.93 12.37
N ALA A 39 9.58 -17.83 11.25
CA ALA A 39 9.36 -18.95 10.33
C ALA A 39 10.58 -19.22 9.43
N LYS A 40 11.63 -18.41 9.52
CA LYS A 40 12.84 -18.51 8.67
C LYS A 40 12.54 -18.43 7.17
N ILE A 41 11.54 -17.65 6.80
CA ILE A 41 11.20 -17.34 5.42
C ILE A 41 12.06 -16.18 4.96
N GLU A 42 12.75 -16.33 3.84
CA GLU A 42 13.54 -15.25 3.24
C GLU A 42 12.62 -14.21 2.60
N PHE A 43 12.84 -12.95 2.93
CA PHE A 43 12.08 -11.84 2.41
C PHE A 43 12.87 -10.53 2.47
N GLU A 44 12.45 -9.55 1.68
CA GLU A 44 12.90 -8.17 1.75
C GLU A 44 11.71 -7.27 2.14
N TYR A 45 11.99 -6.26 2.95
CA TYR A 45 11.01 -5.26 3.38
C TYR A 45 11.14 -4.00 2.52
N GLU A 46 10.04 -3.55 1.92
CA GLU A 46 9.99 -2.37 1.04
C GLU A 46 11.10 -2.37 -0.04
N LEU A 47 11.27 -3.50 -0.72
CA LEU A 47 12.39 -3.74 -1.64
C LEU A 47 12.35 -2.81 -2.86
N ARG A 48 11.21 -2.68 -3.50
CA ARG A 48 11.06 -1.92 -4.75
C ARG A 48 9.72 -1.23 -4.88
N SER A 49 9.73 -0.11 -5.61
CA SER A 49 8.50 0.56 -6.04
C SER A 49 8.13 0.15 -7.45
N PHE A 50 6.85 -0.19 -7.64
CA PHE A 50 6.29 -0.49 -8.95
C PHE A 50 5.66 0.76 -9.55
N GLU A 51 5.97 1.06 -10.80
CA GLU A 51 5.33 2.13 -11.53
C GLU A 51 3.99 1.64 -12.09
N LEU A 52 2.88 2.12 -11.53
CA LEU A 52 1.53 1.75 -11.96
C LEU A 52 1.05 2.60 -13.13
N LEU A 53 1.42 3.86 -13.12
CA LEU A 53 1.18 4.83 -14.19
C LEU A 53 2.42 5.71 -14.30
N PRO A 54 3.06 5.79 -15.47
CA PRO A 54 4.20 6.69 -15.65
C PRO A 54 3.78 8.15 -15.57
N THR A 55 4.70 9.03 -15.17
CA THR A 55 4.52 10.47 -15.30
C THR A 55 4.34 10.86 -16.77
N PHE A 56 3.41 11.75 -17.07
CA PHE A 56 3.10 12.14 -18.44
C PHE A 56 2.79 13.63 -18.55
N GLU A 57 2.93 14.16 -19.78
CA GLU A 57 2.51 15.52 -20.12
C GLU A 57 1.05 15.49 -20.59
N PHE A 58 0.20 16.27 -19.92
CA PHE A 58 -1.16 16.49 -20.33
C PHE A 58 -1.26 17.78 -21.13
N ASN A 59 -1.40 17.68 -22.44
CA ASN A 59 -1.34 18.80 -23.37
C ASN A 59 -2.71 19.23 -23.89
N GLN A 60 -3.72 19.18 -23.04
CA GLN A 60 -5.11 19.50 -23.37
C GLN A 60 -5.68 20.52 -22.40
N VAL A 61 -6.77 21.14 -22.80
CA VAL A 61 -7.57 22.02 -21.93
C VAL A 61 -8.32 21.17 -20.93
N ALA A 62 -8.24 21.54 -19.66
CA ALA A 62 -9.01 20.91 -18.57
C ALA A 62 -9.50 21.99 -17.60
N TYR A 63 -10.79 22.24 -17.60
CA TYR A 63 -11.41 23.19 -16.66
C TYR A 63 -11.72 22.48 -15.35
N GLU A 64 -11.06 22.92 -14.29
CA GLU A 64 -11.22 22.34 -12.97
C GLU A 64 -10.79 23.32 -11.88
N ARG A 65 -11.19 23.04 -10.65
CA ARG A 65 -10.58 23.66 -9.46
C ARG A 65 -9.29 22.94 -9.10
N GLN A 66 -8.57 23.45 -8.12
CA GLN A 66 -7.44 22.72 -7.54
C GLN A 66 -7.90 21.36 -6.97
N ALA A 67 -7.00 20.42 -6.85
CA ALA A 67 -7.28 19.07 -6.34
C ALA A 67 -7.91 19.08 -4.93
N ASN A 68 -7.62 20.10 -4.11
CA ASN A 68 -8.22 20.30 -2.79
C ASN A 68 -9.66 20.89 -2.81
N GLY A 69 -10.23 21.10 -4.00
CA GLY A 69 -11.55 21.69 -4.20
C GLY A 69 -11.62 23.23 -4.06
N LYS A 70 -10.49 23.88 -3.85
CA LYS A 70 -10.37 25.34 -3.71
C LYS A 70 -9.96 26.00 -5.02
N GLY A 71 -9.93 27.34 -5.02
CA GLY A 71 -9.53 28.13 -6.17
C GLY A 71 -10.64 28.29 -7.21
N ASP A 72 -10.29 28.94 -8.32
CA ASP A 72 -11.24 29.23 -9.39
C ASP A 72 -11.40 28.03 -10.33
N TYR A 73 -12.60 27.89 -10.91
CA TYR A 73 -12.86 26.98 -12.01
C TYR A 73 -12.28 27.59 -13.30
N LYS A 74 -11.12 27.08 -13.71
CA LYS A 74 -10.36 27.60 -14.86
C LYS A 74 -9.58 26.48 -15.53
N ASP A 75 -9.04 26.76 -16.73
CA ASP A 75 -8.14 25.84 -17.42
C ASP A 75 -6.87 25.58 -16.58
N ARG A 76 -6.69 24.34 -16.21
CA ARG A 76 -5.53 23.82 -15.49
C ARG A 76 -4.85 22.67 -16.25
N GLY A 77 -5.14 22.57 -17.53
CA GLY A 77 -4.44 21.66 -18.44
C GLY A 77 -3.01 22.11 -18.76
N ASN A 78 -2.42 21.55 -19.81
CA ASN A 78 -1.04 21.82 -20.26
C ASN A 78 -0.03 21.78 -19.11
N LYS A 79 0.00 20.66 -18.41
CA LYS A 79 0.91 20.45 -17.27
C LYS A 79 1.40 19.01 -17.22
N LYS A 80 2.50 18.83 -16.54
CA LYS A 80 3.02 17.51 -16.20
C LYS A 80 2.18 16.88 -15.10
N ILE A 81 1.72 15.66 -15.32
CA ILE A 81 0.98 14.85 -14.34
C ILE A 81 1.92 13.79 -13.78
N LEU A 82 2.10 13.79 -12.48
CA LEU A 82 2.91 12.80 -11.79
C LEU A 82 2.28 11.43 -11.87
N GLY A 83 3.10 10.41 -12.11
CA GLY A 83 2.67 9.04 -12.14
C GLY A 83 2.24 8.50 -10.77
N ILE A 84 1.82 7.25 -10.77
CA ILE A 84 1.41 6.52 -9.58
C ILE A 84 2.40 5.40 -9.35
N LYS A 85 3.02 5.36 -8.16
CA LYS A 85 3.91 4.28 -7.72
C LYS A 85 3.28 3.53 -6.55
N TYR A 86 3.67 2.27 -6.40
CA TYR A 86 3.25 1.42 -5.31
C TYR A 86 4.43 0.61 -4.78
N THR A 87 4.65 0.64 -3.48
CA THR A 87 5.70 -0.13 -2.80
C THR A 87 5.02 -1.13 -1.85
N PRO A 88 5.00 -2.43 -2.19
CA PRO A 88 4.48 -3.45 -1.27
C PRO A 88 5.38 -3.59 -0.05
N ASP A 89 4.81 -4.09 1.05
CA ASP A 89 5.53 -4.20 2.31
C ASP A 89 6.64 -5.26 2.28
N PHE A 90 6.33 -6.45 1.78
CA PHE A 90 7.26 -7.58 1.78
C PHE A 90 7.28 -8.31 0.45
N GLU A 91 8.48 -8.73 0.03
CA GLU A 91 8.66 -9.56 -1.16
C GLU A 91 9.57 -10.73 -0.84
N GLY A 92 9.18 -11.91 -1.29
CA GLY A 92 10.01 -13.11 -1.31
C GLY A 92 10.24 -13.57 -2.75
N SER A 93 10.74 -14.80 -2.91
CA SER A 93 11.07 -15.35 -4.23
C SER A 93 9.85 -15.49 -5.15
N ASP A 94 8.70 -15.82 -4.58
CA ASP A 94 7.47 -16.16 -5.30
C ASP A 94 6.20 -15.57 -4.66
N PHE A 95 6.37 -14.62 -3.74
CA PHE A 95 5.26 -13.97 -3.06
C PHE A 95 5.52 -12.48 -2.84
N ILE A 96 4.43 -11.74 -2.74
CA ILE A 96 4.40 -10.34 -2.30
C ILE A 96 3.30 -10.20 -1.24
N ILE A 97 3.61 -9.49 -0.16
CA ILE A 97 2.69 -9.27 0.96
C ILE A 97 2.45 -7.77 1.15
N GLU A 98 1.20 -7.40 1.24
CA GLU A 98 0.74 -6.07 1.70
C GLU A 98 -0.06 -6.25 2.99
N THR A 99 0.43 -5.69 4.10
CA THR A 99 -0.34 -5.68 5.35
C THR A 99 -1.26 -4.47 5.38
N LYS A 100 -2.56 -4.69 5.50
CA LYS A 100 -3.53 -3.60 5.42
C LYS A 100 -4.68 -3.79 6.39
N GLY A 101 -4.52 -3.29 7.60
CA GLY A 101 -5.57 -3.35 8.61
C GLY A 101 -6.82 -2.56 8.19
N ARG A 102 -6.65 -1.33 7.74
CA ARG A 102 -7.73 -0.49 7.22
C ARG A 102 -7.26 0.24 5.97
N ALA A 103 -7.93 0.01 4.86
CA ALA A 103 -7.64 0.68 3.60
C ALA A 103 -8.07 2.15 3.65
N ASN A 104 -7.23 3.05 3.10
CA ASN A 104 -7.64 4.40 2.77
C ASN A 104 -8.34 4.43 1.40
N ASP A 105 -8.93 5.57 1.02
CA ASP A 105 -9.76 5.68 -0.19
C ASP A 105 -8.99 5.41 -1.50
N SER A 106 -7.70 5.69 -1.55
CA SER A 106 -6.86 5.49 -2.74
C SER A 106 -6.29 4.07 -2.87
N PHE A 107 -6.20 3.32 -1.77
CA PHE A 107 -5.56 2.01 -1.75
C PHE A 107 -6.25 0.96 -2.64
N PRO A 108 -7.59 0.80 -2.62
CA PRO A 108 -8.25 -0.20 -3.46
C PRO A 108 -7.96 -0.01 -4.95
N LEU A 109 -7.93 1.23 -5.44
CA LEU A 109 -7.58 1.54 -6.83
C LEU A 109 -6.12 1.22 -7.14
N ARG A 110 -5.21 1.64 -6.28
CA ARG A 110 -3.77 1.38 -6.44
C ARG A 110 -3.46 -0.12 -6.43
N TYR A 111 -4.08 -0.87 -5.52
CA TYR A 111 -3.89 -2.31 -5.43
C TYR A 111 -4.47 -3.04 -6.65
N LYS A 112 -5.58 -2.58 -7.18
CA LYS A 112 -6.14 -3.09 -8.45
C LYS A 112 -5.19 -2.89 -9.63
N LEU A 113 -4.61 -1.70 -9.76
CA LEU A 113 -3.61 -1.41 -10.79
C LEU A 113 -2.35 -2.25 -10.59
N PHE A 114 -1.92 -2.45 -9.36
CA PHE A 114 -0.81 -3.33 -9.02
C PHE A 114 -1.06 -4.78 -9.42
N LYS A 115 -2.24 -5.31 -9.13
CA LYS A 115 -2.64 -6.66 -9.58
C LYS A 115 -2.60 -6.81 -11.10
N ALA A 116 -3.08 -5.81 -11.82
CA ALA A 116 -3.02 -5.81 -13.29
C ALA A 116 -1.57 -5.88 -13.79
N LEU A 117 -0.68 -5.08 -13.20
CA LEU A 117 0.74 -5.10 -13.53
C LEU A 117 1.39 -6.46 -13.23
N ILE A 118 1.18 -7.00 -12.04
CA ILE A 118 1.76 -8.29 -11.61
C ILE A 118 1.25 -9.44 -12.48
N SER A 119 -0.03 -9.43 -12.86
CA SER A 119 -0.58 -10.48 -13.72
C SER A 119 0.09 -10.55 -15.10
N MET A 120 0.61 -9.43 -15.59
CA MET A 120 1.31 -9.34 -16.88
C MET A 120 2.81 -9.59 -16.77
N THR A 121 3.44 -9.14 -15.68
CA THR A 121 4.90 -9.13 -15.55
C THR A 121 5.46 -10.26 -14.69
N GLU A 122 4.71 -10.73 -13.72
CA GLU A 122 5.16 -11.74 -12.75
C GLU A 122 4.04 -12.76 -12.44
N PRO A 123 3.59 -13.54 -13.44
CA PRO A 123 2.40 -14.38 -13.30
C PRO A 123 2.54 -15.53 -12.29
N SER A 124 3.76 -15.88 -11.87
CA SER A 124 4.02 -16.93 -10.89
C SER A 124 4.00 -16.44 -9.45
N VAL A 125 3.89 -15.12 -9.22
CA VAL A 125 3.89 -14.54 -7.88
C VAL A 125 2.51 -14.67 -7.24
N THR A 126 2.49 -15.10 -5.97
CA THR A 126 1.28 -15.09 -5.14
C THR A 126 1.22 -13.80 -4.32
N LEU A 127 0.06 -13.18 -4.31
CA LEU A 127 -0.20 -11.98 -3.51
C LEU A 127 -0.96 -12.33 -2.24
N TYR A 128 -0.50 -11.80 -1.11
CA TYR A 128 -1.15 -11.91 0.19
C TYR A 128 -1.47 -10.53 0.73
N LYS A 129 -2.65 -10.36 1.30
CA LYS A 129 -3.07 -9.09 1.91
C LYS A 129 -3.72 -9.34 3.28
N PRO A 130 -2.95 -9.71 4.30
CA PRO A 130 -3.48 -9.89 5.64
C PRO A 130 -3.95 -8.57 6.26
N GLN A 131 -5.09 -8.59 6.94
CA GLN A 131 -5.72 -7.44 7.57
C GLN A 131 -5.60 -7.44 9.11
N ASN A 132 -5.17 -8.54 9.69
CA ASN A 132 -5.00 -8.73 11.12
C ASN A 132 -3.91 -9.76 11.43
N GLN A 133 -3.57 -9.92 12.71
CA GLN A 133 -2.52 -10.85 13.13
C GLN A 133 -2.83 -12.31 12.77
N LYS A 134 -4.08 -12.73 12.91
CA LYS A 134 -4.50 -14.09 12.55
C LYS A 134 -4.28 -14.37 11.06
N GLU A 135 -4.58 -13.43 10.20
CA GLU A 135 -4.34 -13.54 8.76
C GLU A 135 -2.85 -13.47 8.43
N CYS A 136 -2.04 -12.73 9.19
CA CYS A 136 -0.58 -12.78 9.08
C CYS A 136 -0.06 -14.19 9.38
N ASP A 137 -0.50 -14.82 10.45
CA ASP A 137 -0.11 -16.19 10.81
C ASP A 137 -0.55 -17.19 9.75
N HIS A 138 -1.75 -17.04 9.22
CA HIS A 138 -2.25 -17.86 8.12
C HIS A 138 -1.42 -17.68 6.84
N THR A 139 -1.03 -16.45 6.52
CA THR A 139 -0.15 -16.14 5.38
C THR A 139 1.19 -16.87 5.51
N VAL A 140 1.81 -16.84 6.69
CA VAL A 140 3.05 -17.57 6.96
C VAL A 140 2.86 -19.07 6.70
N GLN A 141 1.77 -19.64 7.19
CA GLN A 141 1.47 -21.05 7.00
C GLN A 141 1.28 -21.41 5.51
N LEU A 142 0.56 -20.59 4.76
CA LEU A 142 0.37 -20.78 3.32
C LEU A 142 1.69 -20.75 2.56
N ILE A 143 2.60 -19.83 2.92
CA ILE A 143 3.94 -19.74 2.31
C ILE A 143 4.76 -21.00 2.64
N LEU A 144 4.77 -21.42 3.91
CA LEU A 144 5.47 -22.64 4.33
C LEU A 144 4.94 -23.88 3.59
N ASP A 145 3.63 -23.99 3.43
CA ASP A 145 3.01 -25.12 2.71
C ASP A 145 3.37 -25.11 1.22
N SER A 146 3.52 -23.91 0.62
CA SER A 146 3.95 -23.79 -0.78
C SER A 146 5.39 -24.22 -1.02
N ILE A 147 6.28 -23.99 -0.05
CA ILE A 147 7.69 -24.38 -0.11
C ILE A 147 7.86 -25.92 -0.04
N LYS A 148 6.95 -26.62 0.65
CA LYS A 148 7.01 -28.08 0.82
C LYS A 148 6.57 -28.89 -0.40
N LYS A 149 6.04 -28.23 -1.42
CA LYS A 149 5.60 -28.89 -2.66
C LYS A 149 6.72 -29.09 -3.65
#